data_1c67173fb99c5598e1bb2e42f747f4e6
#
_entry.id   1c67173fb99c5598e1bb2e42f747f4e6
#
_cell.length_a   1.000
_cell.length_b   1.000
_cell.length_c   1.000
_cell.angle_alpha   90.00
_cell.angle_beta   90.00
_cell.angle_gamma   90.00
#
_symmetry.space_group_name_H-M   'P 1'
#
loop_
_entity.id
_entity.type
_entity.pdbx_description
1 polymer ?
#
loop_
_entity_poly.entity_id
_entity_poly.type
_entity_poly.pdbx_seq_one_letter_code
_entity_poly.pdbx_strand_id
1 'polypeptide(L)'
;MLDDHAAKLFAKNINMMVPWYLMASYAYYVQDDAIFSDGFFDEMGKTMLAVWDDIEHFHKEHITKGDLEAGTFLGKYPSRVEDGLASLRKAYFTKNGTVRKKPKLT
;
A
#
# COMPACT_ATOMS: atom_id res chain seq x y z
N MET A 1 3.76 -11.71 3.26
CA MET A 1 3.36 -10.52 2.47
C MET A 1 1.86 -10.40 2.41
N LEU A 2 1.35 -9.20 2.26
CA LEU A 2 -0.09 -8.92 2.28
C LEU A 2 -0.73 -8.85 0.89
N ASP A 3 -0.09 -9.41 -0.11
CA ASP A 3 -0.53 -9.33 -1.52
C ASP A 3 -1.98 -9.78 -1.70
N ASP A 4 -2.32 -10.97 -1.22
CA ASP A 4 -3.67 -11.53 -1.39
C ASP A 4 -4.72 -10.74 -0.63
N HIS A 5 -4.38 -10.29 0.57
CA HIS A 5 -5.29 -9.47 1.39
C HIS A 5 -5.62 -8.16 0.68
N ALA A 6 -4.60 -7.49 0.18
CA ALA A 6 -4.77 -6.22 -0.53
C ALA A 6 -5.51 -6.40 -1.84
N ALA A 7 -5.23 -7.46 -2.60
CA ALA A 7 -5.92 -7.72 -3.86
C ALA A 7 -7.43 -7.86 -3.66
N LYS A 8 -7.84 -8.57 -2.60
CA LYS A 8 -9.26 -8.72 -2.26
C LYS A 8 -9.90 -7.39 -1.87
N LEU A 9 -9.17 -6.57 -1.13
CA LEU A 9 -9.65 -5.25 -0.72
C LEU A 9 -9.82 -4.33 -1.93
N PHE A 10 -8.86 -4.31 -2.84
CA PHE A 10 -8.92 -3.47 -4.05
C PHE A 10 -10.03 -3.91 -4.99
N ALA A 11 -10.35 -5.20 -5.04
CA ALA A 11 -11.47 -5.70 -5.82
C ALA A 11 -12.81 -5.16 -5.32
N LYS A 12 -12.91 -4.87 -4.03
CA LYS A 12 -14.12 -4.28 -3.43
C LYS A 12 -14.14 -2.76 -3.54
N ASN A 13 -12.99 -2.12 -3.41
CA ASN A 13 -12.88 -0.65 -3.43
C ASN A 13 -11.51 -0.23 -3.94
N ILE A 14 -11.47 0.13 -5.22
CA ILE A 14 -10.23 0.55 -5.90
C ILE A 14 -9.60 1.79 -5.25
N ASN A 15 -10.40 2.63 -4.60
CA ASN A 15 -9.90 3.84 -3.93
C ASN A 15 -8.93 3.52 -2.79
N MET A 16 -9.02 2.32 -2.24
CA MET A 16 -8.11 1.87 -1.19
C MET A 16 -6.68 1.67 -1.68
N MET A 17 -6.46 1.62 -2.97
CA MET A 17 -5.10 1.57 -3.52
C MET A 17 -4.27 2.76 -3.10
N VAL A 18 -4.86 3.95 -2.95
CA VAL A 18 -4.13 5.16 -2.58
C VAL A 18 -3.45 5.04 -1.22
N PRO A 19 -4.18 4.80 -0.11
CA PRO A 19 -3.52 4.67 1.19
C PRO A 19 -2.59 3.45 1.26
N TRP A 20 -2.94 2.35 0.61
CA TRP A 20 -2.10 1.17 0.60
C TRP A 20 -0.81 1.37 -0.18
N TYR A 21 -0.87 2.09 -1.31
CA TYR A 21 0.33 2.43 -2.08
C TYR A 21 1.29 3.28 -1.25
N LEU A 22 0.77 4.26 -0.53
CA LEU A 22 1.57 5.12 0.35
C LEU A 22 2.19 4.30 1.49
N MET A 23 1.41 3.43 2.14
CA MET A 23 1.93 2.56 3.20
C MET A 23 2.99 1.59 2.68
N ALA A 24 2.74 0.97 1.53
CA ALA A 24 3.68 0.04 0.91
C ALA A 24 4.98 0.74 0.51
N SER A 25 4.89 1.95 -0.04
CA SER A 25 6.06 2.75 -0.40
C SER A 25 6.87 3.13 0.84
N TYR A 26 6.21 3.55 1.90
CA TYR A 26 6.87 3.89 3.16
C TYR A 26 7.60 2.67 3.75
N ALA A 27 6.91 1.53 3.77
CA ALA A 27 7.49 0.28 4.26
C ALA A 27 8.74 -0.11 3.47
N TYR A 28 8.68 0.03 2.14
CA TYR A 28 9.76 -0.36 1.24
C TYR A 28 10.93 0.62 1.29
N TYR A 29 10.65 1.91 1.09
CA TYR A 29 11.72 2.91 0.92
C TYR A 29 12.23 3.50 2.22
N VAL A 30 11.38 3.66 3.23
CA VAL A 30 11.74 4.29 4.49
C VAL A 30 12.14 3.27 5.55
N GLN A 31 11.36 2.19 5.67
CA GLN A 31 11.58 1.18 6.73
C GLN A 31 12.42 0.00 6.27
N ASP A 32 12.67 -0.15 4.98
CA ASP A 32 13.35 -1.31 4.40
C ASP A 32 12.73 -2.63 4.87
N ASP A 33 11.41 -2.66 4.93
CA ASP A 33 10.64 -3.79 5.45
C ASP A 33 9.29 -3.87 4.74
N ALA A 34 9.33 -4.40 3.50
CA ALA A 34 8.19 -4.41 2.59
C ALA A 34 7.00 -5.21 3.12
N ILE A 35 5.79 -4.73 2.83
CA ILE A 35 4.54 -5.45 3.13
C ILE A 35 3.99 -6.18 1.91
N PHE A 36 4.48 -5.86 0.71
CA PHE A 36 4.11 -6.51 -0.55
C PHE A 36 5.34 -7.10 -1.22
N SER A 37 5.13 -8.12 -2.05
CA SER A 37 6.16 -8.57 -2.97
C SER A 37 6.46 -7.48 -4.00
N ASP A 38 7.66 -7.49 -4.57
CA ASP A 38 8.06 -6.52 -5.60
C ASP A 38 7.12 -6.58 -6.81
N GLY A 39 6.77 -7.79 -7.24
CA GLY A 39 5.87 -7.99 -8.37
C GLY A 39 4.49 -7.42 -8.12
N PHE A 40 3.94 -7.64 -6.93
CA PHE A 40 2.64 -7.12 -6.57
C PHE A 40 2.64 -5.59 -6.51
N PHE A 41 3.66 -5.00 -5.91
CA PHE A 41 3.80 -3.55 -5.81
C PHE A 41 3.89 -2.90 -7.20
N ASP A 42 4.67 -3.50 -8.10
CA ASP A 42 4.84 -3.03 -9.47
C ASP A 42 3.51 -3.10 -10.24
N GLU A 43 2.81 -4.22 -10.17
CA GLU A 43 1.49 -4.38 -10.82
C GLU A 43 0.45 -3.42 -10.25
N MET A 44 0.49 -3.18 -8.94
CA MET A 44 -0.38 -2.22 -8.27
C MET A 44 -0.20 -0.82 -8.83
N GLY A 45 1.06 -0.38 -8.99
CA GLY A 45 1.37 0.92 -9.58
C GLY A 45 0.86 1.05 -11.01
N LYS A 46 1.02 0.02 -11.81
CA LYS A 46 0.52 -0.03 -13.19
C LYS A 46 -1.00 0.03 -13.24
N THR A 47 -1.66 -0.71 -12.37
CA THR A 47 -3.13 -0.71 -12.29
C THR A 47 -3.65 0.66 -11.87
N MET A 48 -3.03 1.27 -10.85
CA MET A 48 -3.41 2.61 -10.41
C MET A 48 -3.28 3.64 -11.54
N LEU A 49 -2.20 3.56 -12.31
CA LEU A 49 -2.00 4.45 -13.46
C LEU A 49 -3.11 4.28 -14.49
N ALA A 50 -3.48 3.04 -14.80
CA ALA A 50 -4.51 2.74 -15.78
C ALA A 50 -5.89 3.27 -15.38
N VAL A 51 -6.20 3.29 -14.09
CA VAL A 51 -7.51 3.71 -13.56
C VAL A 51 -7.43 5.00 -12.75
N TRP A 52 -6.36 5.77 -12.92
CA TRP A 52 -6.06 6.93 -12.08
C TRP A 52 -7.23 7.92 -11.97
N ASP A 53 -7.89 8.21 -13.09
CA ASP A 53 -8.97 9.17 -13.11
C ASP A 53 -10.24 8.66 -12.40
N ASP A 54 -10.36 7.36 -12.21
CA ASP A 54 -11.49 6.73 -11.52
C ASP A 54 -11.27 6.60 -10.01
N ILE A 55 -10.03 6.79 -9.56
CA ILE A 55 -9.69 6.70 -8.14
C ILE A 55 -9.99 8.03 -7.46
N GLU A 56 -10.68 7.97 -6.32
CA GLU A 56 -10.97 9.11 -5.48
C GLU A 56 -10.57 8.82 -4.03
N HIS A 57 -9.67 9.64 -3.49
CA HIS A 57 -9.24 9.55 -2.11
C HIS A 57 -8.57 10.87 -1.74
N PHE A 58 -8.74 11.35 -0.52
CA PHE A 58 -8.18 12.65 -0.12
C PHE A 58 -6.64 12.67 -0.08
N HIS A 59 -5.99 11.51 0.00
CA HIS A 59 -4.53 11.42 -0.11
C HIS A 59 -4.01 11.29 -1.55
N LYS A 60 -4.89 11.21 -2.54
CA LYS A 60 -4.51 11.10 -3.95
C LYS A 60 -3.58 12.23 -4.39
N GLU A 61 -3.75 13.41 -3.84
CA GLU A 61 -2.93 14.59 -4.14
C GLU A 61 -1.44 14.40 -3.84
N HIS A 62 -1.09 13.44 -3.00
CA HIS A 62 0.31 13.15 -2.65
C HIS A 62 1.01 12.29 -3.70
N ILE A 63 0.29 11.71 -4.63
CA ILE A 63 0.81 10.80 -5.65
C ILE A 63 0.58 11.44 -7.02
N THR A 64 1.56 11.32 -7.91
CA THR A 64 1.41 11.78 -9.30
C THR A 64 1.46 10.60 -10.26
N LYS A 65 0.95 10.82 -11.48
CA LYS A 65 1.09 9.83 -12.56
C LYS A 65 2.57 9.52 -12.83
N GLY A 66 3.44 10.52 -12.72
CA GLY A 66 4.89 10.33 -12.88
C GLY A 66 5.47 9.36 -11.86
N ASP A 67 5.01 9.41 -10.61
CA ASP A 67 5.42 8.45 -9.56
C ASP A 67 5.05 7.03 -9.97
N LEU A 68 3.82 6.83 -10.46
CA LEU A 68 3.34 5.51 -10.86
C LEU A 68 4.07 4.98 -12.09
N GLU A 69 4.35 5.86 -13.06
CA GLU A 69 5.11 5.50 -14.27
C GLU A 69 6.55 5.11 -13.94
N ALA A 70 7.17 5.82 -13.00
CA ALA A 70 8.54 5.54 -12.57
C ALA A 70 8.64 4.30 -11.69
N GLY A 71 7.52 3.85 -11.12
CA GLY A 71 7.50 2.72 -10.19
C GLY A 71 8.08 3.05 -8.83
N THR A 72 8.24 4.33 -8.51
CA THR A 72 8.77 4.79 -7.23
C THR A 72 8.01 5.99 -6.73
N PHE A 73 7.90 6.12 -5.41
CA PHE A 73 7.32 7.29 -4.79
C PHE A 73 8.38 7.97 -3.93
N LEU A 74 8.79 9.17 -4.35
CA LEU A 74 9.81 9.96 -3.67
C LEU A 74 9.22 11.22 -3.03
N GLY A 75 7.89 11.34 -2.98
CA GLY A 75 7.20 12.48 -2.39
C GLY A 75 7.16 12.42 -0.87
N LYS A 76 6.42 13.34 -0.29
CA LYS A 76 6.21 13.39 1.16
C LYS A 76 5.03 12.52 1.53
N TYR A 77 5.17 11.79 2.61
CA TYR A 77 4.09 10.96 3.14
C TYR A 77 3.23 11.76 4.11
N PRO A 78 1.89 11.62 4.02
CA PRO A 78 1.02 12.14 5.08
C PRO A 78 1.38 11.46 6.42
N SER A 79 1.24 12.19 7.52
CA SER A 79 1.57 11.65 8.86
C SER A 79 0.78 10.37 9.19
N ARG A 80 -0.44 10.26 8.69
CA ARG A 80 -1.28 9.08 8.92
C ARG A 80 -0.76 7.80 8.26
N VAL A 81 0.12 7.90 7.27
CA VAL A 81 0.69 6.73 6.60
C VAL A 81 1.51 5.91 7.59
N GLU A 82 2.37 6.58 8.37
CA GLU A 82 3.19 5.93 9.38
C GLU A 82 2.35 5.24 10.45
N ASP A 83 1.33 5.94 10.96
CA ASP A 83 0.42 5.40 11.97
C ASP A 83 -0.41 4.24 11.41
N GLY A 84 -0.92 4.39 10.20
CA GLY A 84 -1.68 3.34 9.52
C GLY A 84 -0.86 2.09 9.29
N LEU A 85 0.38 2.26 8.87
CA LEU A 85 1.30 1.14 8.67
C LEU A 85 1.62 0.43 9.98
N ALA A 86 1.86 1.18 11.07
CA ALA A 86 2.12 0.60 12.38
C ALA A 86 0.93 -0.25 12.84
N SER A 87 -0.30 0.25 12.66
CA SER A 87 -1.52 -0.49 12.99
C SER A 87 -1.66 -1.74 12.12
N LEU A 88 -1.34 -1.63 10.84
CA LEU A 88 -1.38 -2.75 9.91
C LEU A 88 -0.41 -3.86 10.33
N ARG A 89 0.82 -3.49 10.67
CA ARG A 89 1.82 -4.48 11.10
C ARG A 89 1.38 -5.17 12.38
N LYS A 90 0.82 -4.44 13.33
CA LYS A 90 0.31 -5.00 14.57
C LYS A 90 -0.83 -5.99 14.32
N ALA A 91 -1.70 -5.69 13.36
CA ALA A 91 -2.86 -6.52 13.05
C ALA A 91 -2.51 -7.79 12.27
N TYR A 92 -1.58 -7.70 11.31
CA TYR A 92 -1.35 -8.76 10.32
C TYR A 92 0.00 -9.44 10.39
N PHE A 93 0.97 -8.93 11.16
CA PHE A 93 2.28 -9.53 11.29
C PHE A 93 2.53 -10.04 12.71
N THR A 94 3.26 -11.13 12.82
CA THR A 94 3.74 -11.64 14.10
C THR A 94 4.93 -10.81 14.56
N LYS A 95 5.38 -11.03 15.80
CA LYS A 95 6.60 -10.38 16.33
C LYS A 95 7.84 -10.65 15.47
N ASN A 96 7.85 -11.76 14.74
CA ASN A 96 8.97 -12.13 13.87
C ASN A 96 8.82 -11.60 12.43
N GLY A 97 7.82 -10.76 12.17
CA GLY A 97 7.60 -10.20 10.85
C GLY A 97 6.91 -11.14 9.86
N THR A 98 6.35 -12.26 10.34
CA THR A 98 5.63 -13.22 9.51
C THR A 98 4.15 -12.85 9.47
N VAL A 99 3.52 -12.97 8.30
CA VAL A 99 2.08 -12.73 8.17
C VAL A 99 1.31 -13.76 8.98
N ARG A 100 0.35 -13.32 9.77
CA ARG A 100 -0.51 -14.19 10.57
C ARG A 100 -1.39 -15.03 9.65
N LYS A 101 -1.51 -16.33 9.93
CA LYS A 101 -2.34 -17.24 9.13
C LYS A 101 -3.82 -16.87 9.18
N LYS A 102 -4.29 -16.43 10.31
CA LYS A 102 -5.66 -15.97 10.52
C LYS A 102 -5.59 -14.64 11.22
N PRO A 103 -5.52 -13.53 10.48
CA PRO A 103 -5.61 -12.22 11.11
C PRO A 103 -6.90 -12.18 11.90
N LYS A 104 -6.83 -11.74 13.14
CA LYS A 104 -8.04 -11.50 13.90
C LYS A 104 -8.79 -10.38 13.22
N LEU A 105 -9.74 -10.77 12.43
CA LEU A 105 -10.79 -9.86 12.00
C LEU A 105 -11.80 -9.82 13.11
N THR A 106 -11.63 -8.93 13.96
CA THR A 106 -12.69 -8.60 14.88
C THR A 106 -13.46 -7.44 14.32
#